data_ad3b5d0991f7b80e8ac5497c65c0cab4
#
_entry.id   ad3b5d0991f7b80e8ac5497c65c0cab4
#
_cell.length_a   1.000
_cell.length_b   1.000
_cell.length_c   1.000
_cell.angle_alpha   90.00
_cell.angle_beta   90.00
_cell.angle_gamma   90.00
#
_symmetry.space_group_name_H-M   'P 1'
#
loop_
_entity.id
_entity.type
_entity.pdbx_description
1 polymer ?
#
loop_
_entity_poly.entity_id
_entity_poly.type
_entity_poly.pdbx_seq_one_letter_code
_entity_poly.pdbx_strand_id
1 'polypeptide(L)'
;MTDIQLFNQSCYGLLQLQELTIDALVTDPPYGISYHNNYWDKDLPNQQIWSDCLHVMKPGAFGLVFSSVRLMHRLMVHLEDSGFLIKDVLFWIYLNGMPKSKDIALEIDKELNVDSKIVGTYNYVQGYKKEGAENYTATNDKHKKEPVSELALQYKGAGYGIKPCYEPIILIQKPLEKGLTVAQNVIKFGTGALNLEETRIPYSKNDKKVGHNPHPKGRVASNIIRTENFGDEYDKFFVVSKVRQKADDFNHHPTLKPVELMHHLVKLISFSNQVVLDPFAGSGSTGVACKDLSRKFVGYEQDNNYFEICKQRLG
;
A
#
# COMPACT_ATOMS: atom_id res chain seq x y z
N MET A 1 -11.92 -4.07 -25.34
CA MET A 1 -10.60 -3.53 -24.98
C MET A 1 -10.75 -2.78 -23.67
N THR A 2 -9.86 -3.03 -22.71
CA THR A 2 -9.83 -2.31 -21.43
C THR A 2 -9.40 -0.88 -21.72
N ASP A 3 -10.22 0.11 -21.36
CA ASP A 3 -9.95 1.52 -21.61
C ASP A 3 -8.99 2.01 -20.50
N ILE A 4 -7.73 2.26 -20.86
CA ILE A 4 -6.68 2.71 -19.96
C ILE A 4 -6.29 4.14 -20.33
N GLN A 5 -6.42 5.06 -19.40
CA GLN A 5 -6.01 6.45 -19.51
C GLN A 5 -4.90 6.73 -18.49
N LEU A 6 -3.72 7.08 -18.96
CA LEU A 6 -2.58 7.40 -18.12
C LEU A 6 -2.06 8.80 -18.46
N PHE A 7 -1.94 9.64 -17.44
CA PHE A 7 -1.52 11.04 -17.58
C PHE A 7 -0.17 11.28 -16.91
N ASN A 8 0.82 11.75 -17.70
CA ASN A 8 2.11 12.19 -17.15
C ASN A 8 2.00 13.61 -16.61
N GLN A 9 1.35 13.75 -15.48
CA GLN A 9 1.16 15.05 -14.81
C GLN A 9 0.83 14.84 -13.33
N SER A 10 0.90 15.91 -12.56
CA SER A 10 0.44 15.90 -11.18
C SER A 10 -1.06 15.61 -11.09
N CYS A 11 -1.48 14.93 -10.03
CA CYS A 11 -2.89 14.68 -9.70
C CYS A 11 -3.72 15.96 -9.47
N TYR A 12 -3.11 17.13 -9.37
CA TYR A 12 -3.84 18.41 -9.40
C TYR A 12 -4.61 18.66 -10.71
N GLY A 13 -4.39 17.84 -11.75
CA GLY A 13 -5.17 17.82 -12.99
C GLY A 13 -6.47 17.01 -12.94
N LEU A 14 -6.85 16.43 -11.81
CA LEU A 14 -8.05 15.58 -11.67
C LEU A 14 -9.34 16.25 -12.12
N LEU A 15 -9.49 17.57 -11.89
CA LEU A 15 -10.67 18.33 -12.30
C LEU A 15 -10.85 18.45 -13.82
N GLN A 16 -9.88 17.99 -14.64
CA GLN A 16 -10.05 17.86 -16.08
C GLN A 16 -10.91 16.63 -16.46
N LEU A 17 -11.06 15.67 -15.52
CA LEU A 17 -12.00 14.57 -15.70
C LEU A 17 -13.44 15.08 -15.58
N GLN A 18 -14.32 14.43 -16.31
CA GLN A 18 -15.75 14.70 -16.16
C GLN A 18 -16.22 14.29 -14.77
N GLU A 19 -17.06 15.11 -14.18
CA GLU A 19 -17.69 14.84 -12.89
C GLU A 19 -18.48 13.52 -12.90
N LEU A 20 -18.48 12.79 -11.78
CA LEU A 20 -19.22 11.55 -11.56
C LEU A 20 -18.93 10.43 -12.60
N THR A 21 -17.68 10.31 -13.03
CA THR A 21 -17.26 9.25 -13.97
C THR A 21 -16.52 8.10 -13.29
N ILE A 22 -15.99 8.31 -12.10
CA ILE A 22 -15.15 7.34 -11.38
C ILE A 22 -16.02 6.45 -10.48
N ASP A 23 -15.89 5.14 -10.64
CA ASP A 23 -16.63 4.13 -9.86
C ASP A 23 -15.90 3.68 -8.59
N ALA A 24 -14.57 3.74 -8.57
CA ALA A 24 -13.74 3.33 -7.44
C ALA A 24 -12.39 4.06 -7.41
N LEU A 25 -11.79 4.18 -6.21
CA LEU A 25 -10.45 4.75 -5.99
C LEU A 25 -9.56 3.71 -5.33
N VAL A 26 -8.41 3.39 -5.91
CA VAL A 26 -7.38 2.56 -5.26
C VAL A 26 -6.04 3.24 -5.43
N THR A 27 -5.42 3.67 -4.34
CA THR A 27 -4.22 4.51 -4.42
C THR A 27 -3.25 4.33 -3.26
N ASP A 28 -1.95 4.47 -3.57
CA ASP A 28 -0.82 4.44 -2.64
C ASP A 28 -0.11 5.80 -2.63
N PRO A 29 -0.66 6.79 -1.90
CA PRO A 29 -0.12 8.14 -1.89
C PRO A 29 1.20 8.23 -1.10
N PRO A 30 1.97 9.33 -1.24
CA PRO A 30 3.06 9.65 -0.33
C PRO A 30 2.63 9.58 1.14
N TYR A 31 3.47 8.95 1.99
CA TYR A 31 3.14 8.75 3.40
C TYR A 31 3.60 9.88 4.33
N GLY A 32 4.38 10.84 3.83
CA GLY A 32 4.92 11.94 4.61
C GLY A 32 5.99 11.51 5.62
N ILE A 33 6.71 10.43 5.38
CA ILE A 33 7.73 9.87 6.29
C ILE A 33 9.15 10.04 5.77
N SER A 34 9.34 10.78 4.67
CA SER A 34 10.62 10.99 3.99
C SER A 34 11.34 9.67 3.70
N TYR A 35 10.66 8.70 3.13
CA TYR A 35 11.18 7.37 2.85
C TYR A 35 12.44 7.44 1.98
N HIS A 36 13.57 6.94 2.49
CA HIS A 36 14.91 7.05 1.87
C HIS A 36 15.29 8.47 1.44
N ASN A 37 14.83 9.51 2.17
CA ASN A 37 15.02 10.93 1.83
C ASN A 37 14.44 11.33 0.46
N ASN A 38 13.46 10.60 -0.04
CA ASN A 38 12.77 10.97 -1.27
C ASN A 38 11.95 12.25 -1.06
N TYR A 39 12.15 13.21 -1.93
CA TYR A 39 11.48 14.50 -1.87
C TYR A 39 9.96 14.38 -1.98
N TRP A 40 9.47 13.47 -2.81
CA TRP A 40 8.04 13.25 -3.02
C TRP A 40 7.30 12.67 -1.80
N ASP A 41 8.02 12.05 -0.83
CA ASP A 41 7.44 11.48 0.40
C ASP A 41 7.70 12.35 1.63
N LYS A 42 7.93 13.66 1.46
CA LYS A 42 8.20 14.58 2.57
C LYS A 42 6.95 14.90 3.38
N ASP A 43 5.83 15.09 2.69
CA ASP A 43 4.56 15.52 3.28
C ASP A 43 3.42 14.62 2.81
N LEU A 44 2.32 14.58 3.57
CA LEU A 44 1.07 13.99 3.12
C LEU A 44 0.51 14.78 1.93
N PRO A 45 -0.24 14.14 1.02
CA PRO A 45 -0.95 14.84 -0.05
C PRO A 45 -1.83 15.96 0.51
N ASN A 46 -1.90 17.07 -0.22
CA ASN A 46 -2.77 18.18 0.14
C ASN A 46 -4.24 17.72 0.17
N GLN A 47 -5.00 18.20 1.13
CA GLN A 47 -6.44 17.91 1.28
C GLN A 47 -7.24 18.18 0.00
N GLN A 48 -6.85 19.18 -0.79
CA GLN A 48 -7.53 19.52 -2.04
C GLN A 48 -7.60 18.34 -3.01
N ILE A 49 -6.57 17.48 -3.06
CA ILE A 49 -6.53 16.29 -3.93
C ILE A 49 -7.68 15.34 -3.59
N TRP A 50 -7.99 15.19 -2.31
CA TRP A 50 -9.09 14.33 -1.85
C TRP A 50 -10.46 14.93 -2.17
N SER A 51 -10.59 16.24 -2.08
CA SER A 51 -11.79 16.96 -2.53
C SER A 51 -12.00 16.81 -4.04
N ASP A 52 -10.93 16.86 -4.83
CA ASP A 52 -10.98 16.66 -6.27
C ASP A 52 -11.33 15.20 -6.64
N CYS A 53 -10.76 14.22 -5.90
CA CYS A 53 -11.17 12.81 -6.02
C CYS A 53 -12.67 12.64 -5.70
N LEU A 54 -13.14 13.24 -4.60
CA LEU A 54 -14.55 13.20 -4.23
C LEU A 54 -15.45 13.77 -5.34
N HIS A 55 -15.04 14.88 -5.97
CA HIS A 55 -15.80 15.53 -7.04
C HIS A 55 -16.00 14.59 -8.24
N VAL A 56 -14.95 13.93 -8.73
CA VAL A 56 -15.01 13.05 -9.91
C VAL A 56 -15.61 11.67 -9.65
N MET A 57 -15.64 11.22 -8.40
CA MET A 57 -16.24 9.94 -8.02
C MET A 57 -17.77 10.01 -8.03
N LYS A 58 -18.42 8.91 -8.40
CA LYS A 58 -19.87 8.74 -8.31
C LYS A 58 -20.37 8.66 -6.86
N PRO A 59 -21.59 9.10 -6.54
CA PRO A 59 -22.18 8.88 -5.22
C PRO A 59 -22.13 7.41 -4.81
N GLY A 60 -21.74 7.11 -3.58
CA GLY A 60 -21.62 5.75 -3.07
C GLY A 60 -20.34 5.00 -3.49
N ALA A 61 -19.51 5.56 -4.37
CA ALA A 61 -18.25 4.94 -4.77
C ALA A 61 -17.32 4.74 -3.57
N PHE A 62 -16.66 3.58 -3.51
CA PHE A 62 -15.68 3.24 -2.49
C PHE A 62 -14.26 3.62 -2.90
N GLY A 63 -13.40 3.86 -1.89
CA GLY A 63 -11.98 4.03 -2.09
C GLY A 63 -11.15 3.23 -1.09
N LEU A 64 -9.95 2.84 -1.50
CA LEU A 64 -8.92 2.19 -0.69
C LEU A 64 -7.64 3.00 -0.79
N VAL A 65 -7.23 3.59 0.34
CA VAL A 65 -6.09 4.51 0.41
C VAL A 65 -5.05 3.93 1.35
N PHE A 66 -3.88 3.59 0.82
CA PHE A 66 -2.74 3.12 1.63
C PHE A 66 -2.20 4.24 2.52
N SER A 67 -1.61 3.85 3.64
CA SER A 67 -1.02 4.81 4.58
C SER A 67 0.08 4.18 5.44
N SER A 68 0.80 5.03 6.15
CA SER A 68 1.70 4.61 7.23
C SER A 68 1.00 4.65 8.58
N VAL A 69 1.39 3.74 9.48
CA VAL A 69 0.91 3.71 10.88
C VAL A 69 1.09 5.06 11.58
N ARG A 70 2.16 5.80 11.25
CA ARG A 70 2.52 7.06 11.92
C ARG A 70 1.57 8.21 11.58
N LEU A 71 1.10 8.28 10.33
CA LEU A 71 0.35 9.42 9.80
C LEU A 71 -1.06 9.07 9.32
N MET A 72 -1.47 7.80 9.45
CA MET A 72 -2.81 7.33 9.08
C MET A 72 -3.92 8.23 9.68
N HIS A 73 -3.78 8.59 10.96
CA HIS A 73 -4.76 9.44 11.64
C HIS A 73 -4.93 10.83 10.97
N ARG A 74 -3.83 11.42 10.46
CA ARG A 74 -3.89 12.71 9.75
C ARG A 74 -4.52 12.55 8.37
N LEU A 75 -4.16 11.48 7.66
CA LEU A 75 -4.76 11.19 6.36
C LEU A 75 -6.26 10.93 6.49
N MET A 76 -6.70 10.21 7.54
CA MET A 76 -8.14 10.01 7.81
C MET A 76 -8.87 11.33 8.02
N VAL A 77 -8.29 12.26 8.78
CA VAL A 77 -8.87 13.63 8.96
C VAL A 77 -8.97 14.35 7.61
N HIS A 78 -7.91 14.33 6.76
CA HIS A 78 -7.98 14.95 5.44
C HIS A 78 -9.09 14.35 4.57
N LEU A 79 -9.29 13.03 4.62
CA LEU A 79 -10.34 12.33 3.88
C LEU A 79 -11.74 12.71 4.37
N GLU A 80 -11.95 12.72 5.70
CA GLU A 80 -13.23 13.13 6.30
C GLU A 80 -13.55 14.61 6.02
N ASP A 81 -12.58 15.50 6.21
CA ASP A 81 -12.73 16.95 5.94
C ASP A 81 -12.98 17.23 4.45
N SER A 82 -12.57 16.33 3.56
CA SER A 82 -12.91 16.40 2.14
C SER A 82 -14.29 15.87 1.79
N GLY A 83 -15.01 15.27 2.77
CA GLY A 83 -16.39 14.80 2.62
C GLY A 83 -16.54 13.29 2.43
N PHE A 84 -15.48 12.49 2.54
CA PHE A 84 -15.57 11.05 2.54
C PHE A 84 -16.06 10.50 3.90
N LEU A 85 -16.71 9.33 3.86
CA LEU A 85 -17.02 8.54 5.04
C LEU A 85 -15.92 7.53 5.25
N ILE A 86 -15.30 7.46 6.42
CA ILE A 86 -14.42 6.37 6.80
C ILE A 86 -15.30 5.16 7.13
N LYS A 87 -15.08 4.03 6.45
CA LYS A 87 -15.87 2.80 6.62
C LYS A 87 -15.16 1.74 7.43
N ASP A 88 -13.86 1.55 7.20
CA ASP A 88 -13.05 0.54 7.87
C ASP A 88 -11.55 0.82 7.63
N VAL A 89 -10.69 0.03 8.23
CA VAL A 89 -9.25 -0.05 7.92
C VAL A 89 -8.88 -1.49 7.69
N LEU A 90 -8.33 -1.80 6.53
CA LEU A 90 -7.73 -3.09 6.23
C LEU A 90 -6.27 -3.07 6.70
N PHE A 91 -5.79 -4.20 7.22
CA PHE A 91 -4.41 -4.36 7.67
C PHE A 91 -3.70 -5.39 6.79
N TRP A 92 -2.73 -4.93 6.01
CA TRP A 92 -1.84 -5.82 5.28
C TRP A 92 -0.64 -6.17 6.16
N ILE A 93 -0.70 -7.36 6.80
CA ILE A 93 0.26 -7.81 7.81
C ILE A 93 1.42 -8.56 7.16
N TYR A 94 2.65 -8.30 7.64
CA TYR A 94 3.87 -8.96 7.18
C TYR A 94 4.88 -9.13 8.32
N LEU A 95 5.64 -10.24 8.32
CA LEU A 95 6.64 -10.51 9.36
C LEU A 95 7.99 -9.85 9.10
N ASN A 96 8.29 -9.51 7.84
CA ASN A 96 9.61 -9.08 7.39
C ASN A 96 9.83 -7.55 7.37
N GLY A 97 9.18 -6.81 8.27
CA GLY A 97 9.45 -5.38 8.43
C GLY A 97 10.88 -5.12 8.94
N MET A 98 11.51 -4.03 8.51
CA MET A 98 12.81 -3.63 9.06
C MET A 98 12.61 -2.81 10.35
N PRO A 99 13.31 -3.13 11.45
CA PRO A 99 13.34 -2.27 12.63
C PRO A 99 13.83 -0.86 12.24
N LYS A 100 13.07 0.16 12.60
CA LYS A 100 13.45 1.57 12.41
C LYS A 100 14.08 2.15 13.66
N SER A 101 14.88 1.34 14.35
CA SER A 101 15.53 1.69 15.62
C SER A 101 17.03 1.53 15.49
N LYS A 102 17.79 2.52 15.94
CA LYS A 102 19.24 2.39 16.16
C LYS A 102 19.48 1.70 17.49
N ASP A 103 20.66 1.15 17.67
CA ASP A 103 21.15 0.64 18.94
C ASP A 103 21.52 1.83 19.84
N ILE A 104 20.73 2.07 20.86
CA ILE A 104 20.92 3.20 21.79
C ILE A 104 22.23 3.09 22.57
N ALA A 105 22.64 1.88 22.93
CA ALA A 105 23.90 1.67 23.65
C ALA A 105 25.11 2.12 22.82
N LEU A 106 25.14 1.77 21.53
CA LEU A 106 26.22 2.23 20.63
C LEU A 106 26.16 3.74 20.36
N GLU A 107 24.98 4.35 20.31
CA GLU A 107 24.84 5.80 20.18
C GLU A 107 25.32 6.52 21.48
N ILE A 108 25.07 5.94 22.67
CA ILE A 108 25.59 6.48 23.95
C ILE A 108 27.13 6.49 23.97
N ASP A 109 27.78 5.38 23.61
CA ASP A 109 29.25 5.35 23.53
C ASP A 109 29.77 6.44 22.60
N LYS A 110 29.12 6.60 21.43
CA LYS A 110 29.51 7.64 20.47
C LYS A 110 29.36 9.06 21.04
N GLU A 111 28.27 9.37 21.72
CA GLU A 111 28.05 10.69 22.35
C GLU A 111 29.02 10.94 23.50
N LEU A 112 29.46 9.90 24.19
CA LEU A 112 30.47 9.96 25.23
C LEU A 112 31.90 9.99 24.67
N ASN A 113 32.08 9.93 23.34
CA ASN A 113 33.37 9.81 22.65
C ASN A 113 34.18 8.58 23.14
N VAL A 114 33.47 7.47 23.40
CA VAL A 114 34.06 6.20 23.79
C VAL A 114 33.97 5.25 22.58
N ASP A 115 35.09 4.62 22.21
CA ASP A 115 35.13 3.65 21.12
C ASP A 115 34.49 2.35 21.54
N SER A 116 33.36 1.98 20.93
CA SER A 116 32.70 0.68 21.12
C SER A 116 33.62 -0.46 20.63
N LYS A 117 33.61 -1.58 21.34
CA LYS A 117 34.44 -2.75 21.03
C LYS A 117 34.00 -3.43 19.74
N ILE A 118 34.94 -3.65 18.81
CA ILE A 118 34.70 -4.47 17.60
C ILE A 118 34.77 -5.95 18.01
N VAL A 119 33.68 -6.67 17.80
CA VAL A 119 33.54 -8.10 18.16
C VAL A 119 33.40 -9.02 16.95
N GLY A 120 33.43 -8.46 15.75
CA GLY A 120 33.36 -9.21 14.50
C GLY A 120 33.13 -8.32 13.30
N THR A 121 33.16 -8.91 12.12
CA THR A 121 32.82 -8.27 10.85
C THR A 121 31.69 -9.04 10.19
N TYR A 122 30.82 -8.36 9.45
CA TYR A 122 29.81 -8.98 8.61
C TYR A 122 29.75 -8.27 7.27
N ASN A 123 29.57 -9.04 6.21
CA ASN A 123 29.42 -8.49 4.88
C ASN A 123 28.00 -7.95 4.72
N TYR A 124 27.88 -6.64 4.58
CA TYR A 124 26.60 -5.99 4.27
C TYR A 124 26.53 -5.72 2.77
N VAL A 125 25.68 -6.48 2.09
CA VAL A 125 25.38 -6.23 0.68
C VAL A 125 24.37 -5.09 0.61
N GLN A 126 24.83 -3.88 0.37
CA GLN A 126 23.97 -2.73 0.09
C GLN A 126 23.68 -2.76 -1.43
N GLY A 127 22.56 -3.41 -1.82
CA GLY A 127 22.27 -3.62 -3.23
C GLY A 127 21.12 -2.79 -3.77
N TYR A 128 21.43 -1.69 -4.45
CA TYR A 128 20.70 -1.26 -5.63
C TYR A 128 21.71 -1.18 -6.78
N LYS A 129 21.55 -2.02 -7.82
CA LYS A 129 22.30 -1.84 -9.07
C LYS A 129 21.82 -0.54 -9.70
N LYS A 130 22.69 0.47 -9.78
CA LYS A 130 22.53 1.54 -10.79
C LYS A 130 22.86 0.95 -12.15
N GLU A 131 22.00 1.16 -13.14
CA GLU A 131 22.29 0.83 -14.54
C GLU A 131 23.63 1.46 -14.95
N GLY A 132 24.49 0.67 -15.59
CA GLY A 132 25.80 1.08 -16.11
C GLY A 132 27.00 0.82 -15.21
N ALA A 133 26.87 0.19 -14.04
CA ALA A 133 28.01 -0.23 -13.22
C ALA A 133 28.24 -1.74 -13.37
N GLU A 134 29.21 -2.10 -14.22
CA GLU A 134 29.83 -3.41 -14.16
C GLU A 134 30.41 -3.60 -12.77
N ASN A 135 29.95 -4.64 -12.05
CA ASN A 135 30.48 -5.14 -10.79
C ASN A 135 30.56 -4.14 -9.62
N TYR A 136 29.43 -3.72 -9.06
CA TYR A 136 29.42 -3.12 -7.74
C TYR A 136 29.02 -4.15 -6.67
N THR A 137 29.95 -5.00 -6.31
CA THR A 137 30.00 -5.65 -5.01
C THR A 137 30.74 -4.71 -4.07
N ALA A 138 30.10 -3.64 -3.62
CA ALA A 138 30.62 -2.94 -2.46
C ALA A 138 30.33 -3.80 -1.23
N THR A 139 31.22 -4.74 -0.97
CA THR A 139 31.36 -5.38 0.32
C THR A 139 31.92 -4.34 1.28
N ASN A 140 31.06 -3.50 1.81
CA ASN A 140 31.44 -2.71 2.98
C ASN A 140 31.44 -3.67 4.16
N ASP A 141 32.61 -4.13 4.56
CA ASP A 141 32.80 -4.85 5.81
C ASP A 141 32.31 -3.95 6.95
N LYS A 142 31.12 -4.24 7.46
CA LYS A 142 30.61 -3.55 8.64
C LYS A 142 31.08 -4.29 9.87
N HIS A 143 31.63 -3.54 10.81
CA HIS A 143 32.04 -4.09 12.08
C HIS A 143 30.81 -4.29 12.99
N LYS A 144 30.66 -5.49 13.54
CA LYS A 144 29.77 -5.74 14.65
C LYS A 144 30.42 -5.13 15.89
N LYS A 145 29.75 -4.17 16.51
CA LYS A 145 30.23 -3.46 17.70
C LYS A 145 29.45 -3.86 18.93
N GLU A 146 30.09 -3.82 20.09
CA GLU A 146 29.45 -3.93 21.40
C GLU A 146 29.76 -2.69 22.23
N PRO A 147 28.81 -2.20 23.06
CA PRO A 147 29.00 -1.07 23.93
C PRO A 147 29.99 -1.40 25.03
N VAL A 148 30.72 -0.40 25.52
CA VAL A 148 31.78 -0.56 26.57
C VAL A 148 31.61 0.39 27.75
N SER A 149 31.05 1.60 27.59
CA SER A 149 30.82 2.48 28.72
C SER A 149 29.76 1.92 29.67
N GLU A 150 29.91 2.22 30.95
CA GLU A 150 29.00 1.75 32.00
C GLU A 150 27.53 2.12 31.68
N LEU A 151 27.31 3.38 31.25
CA LEU A 151 26.00 3.86 30.88
C LEU A 151 25.47 3.12 29.63
N ALA A 152 26.29 2.92 28.60
CA ALA A 152 25.89 2.19 27.39
C ALA A 152 25.52 0.73 27.71
N LEU A 153 26.24 0.08 28.62
CA LEU A 153 25.95 -1.29 29.05
C LEU A 153 24.58 -1.41 29.73
N GLN A 154 24.15 -0.38 30.49
CA GLN A 154 22.79 -0.36 31.08
C GLN A 154 21.69 -0.35 30.02
N TYR A 155 21.94 0.23 28.85
CA TYR A 155 21.00 0.33 27.73
C TYR A 155 21.25 -0.73 26.64
N LYS A 156 22.05 -1.76 26.90
CA LYS A 156 22.32 -2.82 25.92
C LYS A 156 21.03 -3.49 25.46
N GLY A 157 20.78 -3.47 24.14
CA GLY A 157 19.57 -3.98 23.53
C GLY A 157 18.38 -3.00 23.54
N ALA A 158 18.55 -1.79 24.08
CA ALA A 158 17.51 -0.77 24.00
C ALA A 158 17.44 -0.13 22.60
N GLY A 159 16.24 0.25 22.21
CA GLY A 159 15.95 0.98 20.97
C GLY A 159 14.79 1.95 21.18
N TYR A 160 14.54 2.82 20.21
CA TYR A 160 13.46 3.82 20.30
C TYR A 160 12.25 3.52 19.40
N GLY A 161 12.19 2.35 18.78
CA GLY A 161 11.08 1.96 17.92
C GLY A 161 10.93 0.47 17.80
N ILE A 162 9.70 0.04 17.64
CA ILE A 162 9.37 -1.36 17.34
C ILE A 162 9.38 -1.60 15.83
N LYS A 163 9.53 -2.85 15.43
CA LYS A 163 9.47 -3.29 14.04
C LYS A 163 8.03 -3.15 13.52
N PRO A 164 7.81 -2.35 12.44
CA PRO A 164 6.49 -2.31 11.82
C PRO A 164 6.17 -3.66 11.18
N CYS A 165 4.95 -4.15 11.36
CA CYS A 165 4.51 -5.43 10.83
C CYS A 165 3.23 -5.36 10.00
N TYR A 166 2.74 -4.18 9.67
CA TYR A 166 1.59 -4.00 8.77
C TYR A 166 1.61 -2.65 8.07
N GLU A 167 0.90 -2.57 6.96
CA GLU A 167 0.49 -1.34 6.28
C GLU A 167 -1.02 -1.22 6.37
N PRO A 168 -1.56 -0.09 6.89
CA PRO A 168 -3.00 0.16 6.91
C PRO A 168 -3.49 0.63 5.54
N ILE A 169 -4.71 0.19 5.17
CA ILE A 169 -5.40 0.60 3.95
C ILE A 169 -6.78 1.10 4.39
N ILE A 170 -7.01 2.41 4.27
CA ILE A 170 -8.22 3.06 4.74
C ILE A 170 -9.33 2.81 3.70
N LEU A 171 -10.43 2.19 4.12
CA LEU A 171 -11.63 2.02 3.30
C LEU A 171 -12.52 3.25 3.50
N ILE A 172 -12.72 4.00 2.42
CA ILE A 172 -13.54 5.21 2.38
C ILE A 172 -14.73 5.03 1.44
N GLN A 173 -15.74 5.87 1.60
CA GLN A 173 -16.89 5.92 0.70
C GLN A 173 -17.33 7.37 0.46
N LYS A 174 -17.53 7.74 -0.80
CA LYS A 174 -18.30 8.95 -1.11
C LYS A 174 -19.74 8.75 -0.62
N PRO A 175 -20.36 9.69 0.09
CA PRO A 175 -21.75 9.58 0.50
C PRO A 175 -22.67 9.17 -0.65
N LEU A 176 -23.70 8.40 -0.34
CA LEU A 176 -24.79 8.13 -1.28
C LEU A 176 -25.46 9.43 -1.72
N GLU A 177 -26.10 9.44 -2.87
CA GLU A 177 -26.96 10.56 -3.23
C GLU A 177 -28.05 10.72 -2.17
N LYS A 178 -28.27 11.98 -1.77
CA LYS A 178 -29.18 12.33 -0.69
C LYS A 178 -30.58 11.75 -0.97
N GLY A 179 -31.10 11.03 0.01
CA GLY A 179 -32.45 10.43 -0.06
C GLY A 179 -32.52 9.05 -0.72
N LEU A 180 -31.39 8.53 -1.25
CA LEU A 180 -31.38 7.18 -1.83
C LEU A 180 -30.94 6.13 -0.79
N THR A 181 -31.57 4.96 -0.87
CA THR A 181 -31.04 3.73 -0.25
C THR A 181 -29.83 3.22 -1.04
N VAL A 182 -29.04 2.32 -0.44
CA VAL A 182 -27.91 1.65 -1.15
C VAL A 182 -28.38 1.01 -2.46
N ALA A 183 -29.48 0.29 -2.44
CA ALA A 183 -30.02 -0.38 -3.64
C ALA A 183 -30.40 0.61 -4.74
N GLN A 184 -31.07 1.71 -4.38
CA GLN A 184 -31.42 2.77 -5.33
C GLN A 184 -30.17 3.47 -5.89
N ASN A 185 -29.16 3.70 -5.06
CA ASN A 185 -27.88 4.28 -5.50
C ASN A 185 -27.18 3.35 -6.49
N VAL A 186 -27.12 2.03 -6.21
CA VAL A 186 -26.57 1.05 -7.14
C VAL A 186 -27.33 1.02 -8.47
N ILE A 187 -28.65 1.05 -8.44
CA ILE A 187 -29.48 1.10 -9.67
C ILE A 187 -29.16 2.37 -10.50
N LYS A 188 -28.99 3.50 -9.84
CA LYS A 188 -28.78 4.79 -10.52
C LYS A 188 -27.36 5.01 -11.01
N PHE A 189 -26.35 4.66 -10.20
CA PHE A 189 -24.96 5.01 -10.43
C PHE A 189 -24.02 3.79 -10.66
N GLY A 190 -24.47 2.58 -10.35
CA GLY A 190 -23.62 1.38 -10.37
C GLY A 190 -22.69 1.25 -9.17
N THR A 191 -22.77 2.15 -8.18
CA THR A 191 -21.87 2.24 -7.02
C THR A 191 -22.66 2.22 -5.70
N GLY A 192 -21.99 1.85 -4.59
CA GLY A 192 -22.59 1.80 -3.25
C GLY A 192 -22.54 0.42 -2.59
N ALA A 193 -22.09 -0.62 -3.28
CA ALA A 193 -21.93 -1.97 -2.75
C ALA A 193 -20.48 -2.47 -2.92
N LEU A 194 -20.01 -3.28 -1.96
CA LEU A 194 -18.76 -4.03 -2.07
C LEU A 194 -18.99 -5.35 -2.82
N ASN A 195 -18.02 -5.74 -3.63
CA ASN A 195 -18.06 -7.00 -4.37
C ASN A 195 -17.50 -8.15 -3.50
N LEU A 196 -18.28 -8.53 -2.50
CA LEU A 196 -17.89 -9.56 -1.54
C LEU A 196 -17.83 -10.97 -2.17
N GLU A 197 -18.54 -11.18 -3.28
CA GLU A 197 -18.62 -12.50 -3.92
C GLU A 197 -17.32 -12.89 -4.63
N GLU A 198 -16.65 -11.94 -5.30
CA GLU A 198 -15.37 -12.20 -5.99
C GLU A 198 -14.17 -12.23 -5.04
N THR A 199 -14.34 -11.75 -3.79
CA THR A 199 -13.30 -11.69 -2.77
C THR A 199 -13.42 -12.74 -1.69
N ARG A 200 -14.29 -13.75 -1.88
CA ARG A 200 -14.43 -14.87 -0.93
C ARG A 200 -13.14 -15.66 -0.80
N ILE A 201 -12.87 -16.10 0.41
CA ILE A 201 -11.71 -16.93 0.74
C ILE A 201 -12.19 -18.39 0.83
N PRO A 202 -11.67 -19.30 0.01
CA PRO A 202 -12.04 -20.71 0.05
C PRO A 202 -11.82 -21.31 1.45
N TYR A 203 -12.64 -22.30 1.81
CA TYR A 203 -12.43 -23.06 3.03
C TYR A 203 -11.20 -23.96 2.88
N SER A 204 -10.37 -24.02 3.91
CA SER A 204 -9.27 -24.99 3.99
C SER A 204 -9.80 -26.37 4.44
N LYS A 205 -9.05 -27.44 4.16
CA LYS A 205 -9.40 -28.80 4.62
C LYS A 205 -9.47 -28.92 6.16
N ASN A 206 -8.83 -28.02 6.87
CA ASN A 206 -8.71 -28.00 8.33
C ASN A 206 -9.68 -27.03 9.01
N ASP A 207 -10.60 -26.43 8.26
CA ASP A 207 -11.61 -25.53 8.83
C ASP A 207 -12.62 -26.29 9.70
N LYS A 208 -12.36 -26.33 11.02
CA LYS A 208 -13.16 -27.08 12.00
C LYS A 208 -14.55 -26.49 12.30
N LYS A 209 -14.85 -25.26 11.85
CA LYS A 209 -16.13 -24.55 12.10
C LYS A 209 -16.68 -23.94 10.83
N VAL A 210 -17.04 -24.77 9.89
CA VAL A 210 -17.89 -24.37 8.76
C VAL A 210 -19.32 -24.47 9.24
N GLY A 211 -20.09 -23.38 9.20
CA GLY A 211 -21.47 -23.34 9.69
C GLY A 211 -22.39 -24.39 9.00
N HIS A 212 -23.61 -24.53 9.48
CA HIS A 212 -24.58 -25.54 8.96
C HIS A 212 -24.89 -25.43 7.46
N ASN A 213 -24.69 -24.26 6.86
CA ASN A 213 -24.90 -24.05 5.41
C ASN A 213 -23.77 -23.18 4.85
N PRO A 214 -22.57 -23.76 4.64
CA PRO A 214 -21.42 -23.00 4.16
C PRO A 214 -21.60 -22.58 2.70
N HIS A 215 -21.23 -21.34 2.39
CA HIS A 215 -21.25 -20.86 1.02
C HIS A 215 -20.20 -21.62 0.17
N PRO A 216 -20.55 -22.15 -1.04
CA PRO A 216 -19.66 -23.04 -1.80
C PRO A 216 -18.32 -22.40 -2.19
N LYS A 217 -18.25 -21.09 -2.38
CA LYS A 217 -17.01 -20.36 -2.71
C LYS A 217 -16.18 -19.94 -1.48
N GLY A 218 -16.62 -20.27 -0.28
CA GLY A 218 -15.90 -19.90 0.93
C GLY A 218 -16.52 -18.74 1.71
N ARG A 219 -15.76 -18.21 2.66
CA ARG A 219 -16.17 -17.14 3.57
C ARG A 219 -15.97 -15.76 2.98
N VAL A 220 -16.69 -14.75 3.47
CA VAL A 220 -16.41 -13.34 3.19
C VAL A 220 -15.02 -13.01 3.74
N ALA A 221 -14.23 -12.27 2.95
CA ALA A 221 -12.92 -11.78 3.37
C ALA A 221 -13.06 -10.87 4.60
N SER A 222 -12.09 -10.93 5.51
CA SER A 222 -11.97 -10.00 6.62
C SER A 222 -11.12 -8.78 6.22
N ASN A 223 -11.04 -7.81 7.12
CA ASN A 223 -10.17 -6.65 6.97
C ASN A 223 -8.68 -6.94 7.29
N ILE A 224 -8.27 -8.20 7.31
CA ILE A 224 -6.87 -8.63 7.49
C ILE A 224 -6.40 -9.36 6.24
N ILE A 225 -5.27 -8.90 5.68
CA ILE A 225 -4.54 -9.50 4.57
C ILE A 225 -3.15 -9.87 5.08
N ARG A 226 -2.61 -11.03 4.72
CA ARG A 226 -1.31 -11.52 5.23
C ARG A 226 -0.34 -11.81 4.10
N THR A 227 0.97 -11.75 4.40
CA THR A 227 2.02 -12.13 3.44
C THR A 227 2.37 -13.61 3.46
N GLU A 228 1.97 -14.34 4.51
CA GLU A 228 2.33 -15.73 4.72
C GLU A 228 1.30 -16.45 5.60
N ASN A 229 1.29 -17.78 5.56
CA ASN A 229 0.42 -18.59 6.40
C ASN A 229 1.03 -18.71 7.81
N PHE A 230 0.20 -18.49 8.84
CA PHE A 230 0.60 -18.63 10.25
C PHE A 230 0.24 -19.99 10.86
N GLY A 231 -0.09 -20.98 10.02
CA GLY A 231 -0.54 -22.31 10.41
C GLY A 231 -2.04 -22.51 10.22
N ASP A 232 -2.48 -23.76 10.24
CA ASP A 232 -3.81 -24.24 9.81
C ASP A 232 -5.00 -23.54 10.49
N GLU A 233 -4.86 -23.09 11.74
CA GLU A 233 -5.95 -22.43 12.46
C GLU A 233 -6.22 -20.99 12.00
N TYR A 234 -5.26 -20.39 11.32
CA TYR A 234 -5.28 -18.97 10.89
C TYR A 234 -5.40 -18.77 9.38
N ASP A 235 -5.60 -19.83 8.60
CA ASP A 235 -5.75 -19.78 7.13
C ASP A 235 -7.09 -19.20 6.65
N LYS A 236 -7.64 -18.29 7.46
CA LYS A 236 -8.93 -17.63 7.22
C LYS A 236 -8.79 -16.29 6.50
N PHE A 237 -7.56 -15.89 6.18
CA PHE A 237 -7.24 -14.58 5.65
C PHE A 237 -6.68 -14.69 4.23
N PHE A 238 -6.85 -13.64 3.45
CA PHE A 238 -6.22 -13.55 2.15
C PHE A 238 -4.69 -13.39 2.31
N VAL A 239 -3.92 -14.18 1.58
CA VAL A 239 -2.46 -14.23 1.70
C VAL A 239 -1.82 -13.70 0.43
N VAL A 240 -1.00 -12.64 0.55
CA VAL A 240 -0.21 -12.06 -0.54
C VAL A 240 1.17 -11.68 -0.06
N SER A 241 2.20 -12.28 -0.60
CA SER A 241 3.60 -11.96 -0.28
C SER A 241 4.01 -10.58 -0.81
N LYS A 242 4.93 -9.89 -0.09
CA LYS A 242 5.58 -8.69 -0.64
C LYS A 242 6.41 -9.05 -1.87
N VAL A 243 6.39 -8.16 -2.88
CA VAL A 243 7.23 -8.32 -4.07
C VAL A 243 8.70 -8.26 -3.65
N ARG A 244 9.47 -9.28 -4.01
CA ARG A 244 10.93 -9.19 -4.05
C ARG A 244 11.29 -8.49 -5.35
N GLN A 245 12.18 -7.50 -5.31
CA GLN A 245 12.55 -6.56 -6.40
C GLN A 245 12.93 -7.14 -7.78
N LYS A 246 12.70 -8.42 -8.06
CA LYS A 246 13.06 -9.12 -9.29
C LYS A 246 11.89 -9.46 -10.21
N ALA A 247 10.69 -8.92 -9.96
CA ALA A 247 9.53 -9.32 -10.75
C ALA A 247 9.59 -8.81 -12.21
N ASP A 248 10.14 -7.59 -12.41
CA ASP A 248 10.34 -7.00 -13.73
C ASP A 248 11.72 -6.36 -13.77
N ASP A 249 12.61 -6.78 -14.67
CA ASP A 249 14.01 -6.32 -14.75
C ASP A 249 14.15 -4.81 -15.00
N PHE A 250 13.10 -4.15 -15.49
CA PHE A 250 13.07 -2.71 -15.78
C PHE A 250 12.37 -1.87 -14.70
N ASN A 251 11.68 -2.48 -13.73
CA ASN A 251 10.92 -1.74 -12.73
C ASN A 251 11.76 -1.46 -11.47
N HIS A 252 12.22 -0.23 -11.34
CA HIS A 252 13.06 0.22 -10.21
C HIS A 252 12.27 0.98 -9.14
N HIS A 253 10.94 0.94 -9.15
CA HIS A 253 10.12 1.66 -8.19
C HIS A 253 10.35 1.12 -6.76
N PRO A 254 10.70 1.98 -5.78
CA PRO A 254 11.17 1.53 -4.47
C PRO A 254 10.09 0.92 -3.57
N THR A 255 8.82 1.20 -3.84
CA THR A 255 7.68 0.78 -3.00
C THR A 255 6.63 0.01 -3.81
N LEU A 256 7.07 -0.83 -4.74
CA LEU A 256 6.18 -1.62 -5.60
C LEU A 256 5.19 -2.45 -4.78
N LYS A 257 3.88 -2.24 -5.02
CA LYS A 257 2.83 -3.08 -4.44
C LYS A 257 2.65 -4.37 -5.25
N PRO A 258 2.42 -5.52 -4.59
CA PRO A 258 2.13 -6.78 -5.28
C PRO A 258 0.88 -6.65 -6.15
N VAL A 259 0.94 -7.09 -7.41
CA VAL A 259 -0.23 -7.05 -8.32
C VAL A 259 -1.37 -7.90 -7.77
N GLU A 260 -1.06 -9.04 -7.13
CA GLU A 260 -2.05 -9.91 -6.49
C GLU A 260 -2.81 -9.19 -5.35
N LEU A 261 -2.13 -8.36 -4.55
CA LEU A 261 -2.78 -7.50 -3.56
C LEU A 261 -3.72 -6.51 -4.25
N MET A 262 -3.25 -5.85 -5.31
CA MET A 262 -4.06 -4.89 -6.06
C MET A 262 -5.26 -5.59 -6.73
N HIS A 263 -5.12 -6.81 -7.23
CA HIS A 263 -6.25 -7.62 -7.71
C HIS A 263 -7.35 -7.80 -6.64
N HIS A 264 -6.94 -8.17 -5.40
CA HIS A 264 -7.90 -8.34 -4.31
C HIS A 264 -8.62 -7.01 -3.97
N LEU A 265 -7.85 -5.93 -3.85
CA LEU A 265 -8.38 -4.60 -3.51
C LEU A 265 -9.29 -4.04 -4.60
N VAL A 266 -8.89 -4.13 -5.86
CA VAL A 266 -9.71 -3.69 -7.01
C VAL A 266 -11.00 -4.50 -7.09
N LYS A 267 -10.94 -5.83 -6.94
CA LYS A 267 -12.14 -6.69 -6.90
C LYS A 267 -13.10 -6.29 -5.79
N LEU A 268 -12.59 -6.00 -4.58
CA LEU A 268 -13.41 -5.70 -3.41
C LEU A 268 -14.33 -4.49 -3.63
N ILE A 269 -13.84 -3.45 -4.30
CA ILE A 269 -14.56 -2.17 -4.41
C ILE A 269 -15.05 -1.84 -5.81
N SER A 270 -14.85 -2.73 -6.79
CA SER A 270 -15.29 -2.51 -8.17
C SER A 270 -15.86 -3.76 -8.83
N PHE A 271 -16.62 -3.55 -9.89
CA PHE A 271 -17.17 -4.58 -10.77
C PHE A 271 -16.59 -4.47 -12.18
N SER A 272 -16.75 -5.50 -13.02
CA SER A 272 -16.27 -5.49 -14.41
C SER A 272 -16.77 -4.26 -15.16
N ASN A 273 -15.92 -3.69 -16.03
CA ASN A 273 -16.12 -2.47 -16.82
C ASN A 273 -16.24 -1.15 -16.03
N GLN A 274 -16.16 -1.18 -14.70
CA GLN A 274 -16.10 0.04 -13.90
C GLN A 274 -14.74 0.75 -14.02
N VAL A 275 -14.74 2.06 -13.79
CA VAL A 275 -13.56 2.93 -13.87
C VAL A 275 -12.93 3.07 -12.50
N VAL A 276 -11.67 2.66 -12.41
CA VAL A 276 -10.84 2.78 -11.20
C VAL A 276 -9.84 3.91 -11.38
N LEU A 277 -9.80 4.84 -10.43
CA LEU A 277 -8.85 5.96 -10.38
C LEU A 277 -7.67 5.63 -9.46
N ASP A 278 -6.46 5.98 -9.89
CA ASP A 278 -5.26 6.06 -9.06
C ASP A 278 -4.52 7.39 -9.31
N PRO A 279 -4.69 8.39 -8.45
CA PRO A 279 -4.02 9.69 -8.60
C PRO A 279 -2.51 9.66 -8.32
N PHE A 280 -1.97 8.54 -7.83
CA PHE A 280 -0.55 8.32 -7.52
C PHE A 280 -0.09 6.98 -8.11
N ALA A 281 -0.22 6.81 -9.44
CA ALA A 281 -0.09 5.52 -10.11
C ALA A 281 1.29 4.86 -9.96
N GLY A 282 2.36 5.63 -9.73
CA GLY A 282 3.71 5.12 -9.60
C GLY A 282 4.09 4.24 -10.79
N SER A 283 4.53 3.01 -10.53
CA SER A 283 4.83 2.02 -11.57
C SER A 283 3.60 1.24 -12.08
N GLY A 284 2.36 1.63 -11.72
CA GLY A 284 1.12 1.15 -12.33
C GLY A 284 0.59 -0.19 -11.82
N SER A 285 0.88 -0.61 -10.59
CA SER A 285 0.37 -1.89 -10.06
C SER A 285 -1.16 -1.94 -10.03
N THR A 286 -1.84 -0.83 -9.69
CA THR A 286 -3.30 -0.69 -9.76
C THR A 286 -3.80 -0.86 -11.20
N GLY A 287 -3.15 -0.22 -12.16
CA GLY A 287 -3.52 -0.28 -13.58
C GLY A 287 -3.38 -1.70 -14.16
N VAL A 288 -2.31 -2.43 -13.80
CA VAL A 288 -2.13 -3.85 -14.19
C VAL A 288 -3.28 -4.68 -13.65
N ALA A 289 -3.62 -4.53 -12.38
CA ALA A 289 -4.76 -5.24 -11.78
C ALA A 289 -6.08 -4.91 -12.48
N CYS A 290 -6.32 -3.66 -12.84
CA CYS A 290 -7.50 -3.24 -13.58
C CYS A 290 -7.58 -3.90 -14.97
N LYS A 291 -6.45 -3.93 -15.70
CA LYS A 291 -6.34 -4.57 -17.01
C LYS A 291 -6.70 -6.06 -16.93
N ASP A 292 -6.10 -6.79 -15.99
CA ASP A 292 -6.32 -8.23 -15.80
C ASP A 292 -7.75 -8.56 -15.39
N LEU A 293 -8.40 -7.66 -14.68
CA LEU A 293 -9.75 -7.83 -14.15
C LEU A 293 -10.86 -7.25 -15.06
N SER A 294 -10.53 -6.76 -16.25
CA SER A 294 -11.48 -6.09 -17.15
C SER A 294 -12.15 -4.87 -16.51
N ARG A 295 -11.40 -4.09 -15.75
CA ARG A 295 -11.79 -2.76 -15.26
C ARG A 295 -11.12 -1.71 -16.12
N LYS A 296 -11.75 -0.55 -16.28
CA LYS A 296 -11.14 0.62 -16.88
C LYS A 296 -10.23 1.30 -15.84
N PHE A 297 -9.21 1.99 -16.30
CA PHE A 297 -8.23 2.61 -15.41
C PHE A 297 -7.94 4.05 -15.80
N VAL A 298 -7.88 4.93 -14.82
CA VAL A 298 -7.41 6.31 -14.94
C VAL A 298 -6.29 6.50 -13.93
N GLY A 299 -5.07 6.80 -14.40
CA GLY A 299 -3.88 6.96 -13.57
C GLY A 299 -3.16 8.28 -13.80
N TYR A 300 -2.62 8.86 -12.73
CA TYR A 300 -1.77 10.05 -12.77
C TYR A 300 -0.40 9.71 -12.17
N GLU A 301 0.67 10.08 -12.90
CA GLU A 301 2.03 9.97 -12.42
C GLU A 301 2.85 11.17 -12.92
N GLN A 302 3.43 11.91 -11.98
CA GLN A 302 4.17 13.13 -12.30
C GLN A 302 5.65 12.88 -12.62
N ASP A 303 6.25 11.80 -12.06
CA ASP A 303 7.63 11.42 -12.38
C ASP A 303 7.67 10.72 -13.74
N ASN A 304 8.43 11.29 -14.68
CA ASN A 304 8.50 10.77 -16.04
C ASN A 304 9.06 9.34 -16.11
N ASN A 305 10.00 8.97 -15.23
CA ASN A 305 10.59 7.63 -15.23
C ASN A 305 9.55 6.59 -14.77
N TYR A 306 8.81 6.89 -13.69
CA TYR A 306 7.74 6.01 -13.22
C TYR A 306 6.57 5.96 -14.19
N PHE A 307 6.24 7.07 -14.84
CA PHE A 307 5.24 7.11 -15.91
C PHE A 307 5.60 6.17 -17.07
N GLU A 308 6.84 6.20 -17.57
CA GLU A 308 7.28 5.30 -18.65
C GLU A 308 7.28 3.83 -18.22
N ILE A 309 7.67 3.52 -16.97
CA ILE A 309 7.53 2.17 -16.40
C ILE A 309 6.06 1.74 -16.36
N CYS A 310 5.18 2.61 -15.87
CA CYS A 310 3.75 2.37 -15.82
C CYS A 310 3.18 2.07 -17.20
N LYS A 311 3.50 2.92 -18.18
CA LYS A 311 3.08 2.78 -19.58
C LYS A 311 3.56 1.45 -20.19
N GLN A 312 4.82 1.08 -19.96
CA GLN A 312 5.36 -0.20 -20.44
C GLN A 312 4.64 -1.40 -19.83
N ARG A 313 4.26 -1.35 -18.55
CA ARG A 313 3.52 -2.43 -17.87
C ARG A 313 2.06 -2.53 -18.33
N LEU A 314 1.48 -1.43 -18.73
CA LEU A 314 0.08 -1.39 -19.18
C LEU A 314 -0.08 -1.73 -20.66
N GLY A 315 0.96 -1.65 -21.46
CA GLY A 315 1.00 -2.06 -22.89
C GLY A 315 0.50 -1.02 -23.82
#